data_e93bb0be46ed37e90d9f5e632cec11c4
#
_entry.id   e93bb0be46ed37e90d9f5e632cec11c4
#
_cell.length_a   1.000
_cell.length_b   1.000
_cell.length_c   1.000
_cell.angle_alpha   90.00
_cell.angle_beta   90.00
_cell.angle_gamma   90.00
#
_symmetry.space_group_name_H-M   'P 1'
#
loop_
_entity.id
_entity.type
_entity.pdbx_description
1 polymer ?
#
loop_
_entity_poly.entity_id
_entity_poly.type
_entity_poly.pdbx_seq_one_letter_code
_entity_poly.pdbx_strand_id
1 'polypeptide(L)'
;MENIRNIAVIAHVDHGKTTMVDELLKQSGTFSEREQISERVMDSNDIEKERGITILSKNTAINYKGTKINIIDTPGHADFGGEVERVLKMIDGVLLLVDAQEGVMPQTKFVVKKALSLGLKPIVVINKIDKPAADPERVINEIFDLFVALDANDEQLDFAIVYAAAKNGYAKLDLNDESDNMEPLFKTILERVPAPSGSDENPLQLQVFTLGYDNFVGKIGIARIFNGVVKKNQSVMLAKADGTKVNGRISKLIGFMGLEKMDIEEAGSGDIVAIAGFEALDVGDSVVDPNNPMPLDPLHIEEPTLSIVFSVNDGPLAGTEGKHVTSNKIAERLEAEMKTNIAMKYESTGEGKFKVSGRGELQITILAENMRREGFEFCMGRPEVIVKVEDGVKTEPFEHLVIDVPEEFSGAVIEKLGKRKAEMKTMAPTGDGQTRLEFEIPARGLIGFRSQFLTDTKGEGVMNHSFLKFRPFSGAVEKRNNGALISMENGVALGYSLFNLQERGVLFIEPQTKVYTGMIIGEHSRPNDLDVNPIKGKNLTNVRASGSDDAIKLVPPRKLSLERALEWIEEDELVEVTPVNVRVRKRYLDPTQRKRMEKAKS
;
A
#
# COMPACT_ATOMS: atom_id res chain seq x y z
N MET A 1 -9.44 33.63 -4.25
CA MET A 1 -8.82 32.56 -5.04
C MET A 1 -7.32 32.71 -5.27
N GLU A 2 -6.80 33.88 -5.53
CA GLU A 2 -5.35 34.07 -5.70
C GLU A 2 -4.52 33.62 -4.50
N ASN A 3 -5.15 33.50 -3.33
CA ASN A 3 -4.53 33.14 -2.07
C ASN A 3 -4.67 31.65 -1.70
N ILE A 4 -4.92 30.76 -2.66
CA ILE A 4 -4.95 29.30 -2.43
C ILE A 4 -4.00 28.62 -3.41
N ARG A 5 -3.28 27.59 -2.93
CA ARG A 5 -2.52 26.62 -3.74
C ARG A 5 -2.80 25.21 -3.27
N ASN A 6 -3.08 24.31 -4.18
CA ASN A 6 -3.33 22.90 -3.88
C ASN A 6 -2.19 22.07 -4.45
N ILE A 7 -1.41 21.41 -3.59
CA ILE A 7 -0.26 20.62 -3.99
C ILE A 7 -0.34 19.21 -3.42
N ALA A 8 0.20 18.24 -4.16
CA ALA A 8 0.51 16.92 -3.65
C ALA A 8 2.02 16.72 -3.58
N VAL A 9 2.47 15.97 -2.58
CA VAL A 9 3.87 15.58 -2.45
C VAL A 9 4.04 14.13 -2.88
N ILE A 10 4.80 13.92 -3.94
CA ILE A 10 5.13 12.63 -4.53
C ILE A 10 6.58 12.32 -4.23
N ALA A 11 6.86 11.14 -3.69
CA ALA A 11 8.22 10.68 -3.43
C ALA A 11 8.27 9.16 -3.40
N HIS A 12 9.45 8.59 -3.68
CA HIS A 12 9.73 7.21 -3.32
C HIS A 12 9.83 7.06 -1.80
N VAL A 13 9.68 5.82 -1.32
CA VAL A 13 9.94 5.47 0.10
C VAL A 13 11.35 5.95 0.46
N ASP A 14 11.50 6.52 1.64
CA ASP A 14 12.75 7.07 2.17
C ASP A 14 13.37 8.28 1.44
N HIS A 15 12.77 8.82 0.37
CA HIS A 15 13.23 10.07 -0.27
C HIS A 15 13.00 11.32 0.58
N GLY A 16 12.34 11.19 1.74
CA GLY A 16 12.17 12.26 2.72
C GLY A 16 10.87 13.05 2.62
N LYS A 17 9.82 12.42 2.08
CA LYS A 17 8.48 13.03 1.93
C LYS A 17 7.93 13.57 3.25
N THR A 18 7.83 12.72 4.27
CA THR A 18 7.31 13.11 5.59
C THR A 18 8.15 14.21 6.22
N THR A 19 9.49 14.10 6.16
CA THR A 19 10.41 15.12 6.68
C THR A 19 10.22 16.46 5.97
N MET A 20 10.02 16.45 4.64
CA MET A 20 9.76 17.68 3.87
C MET A 20 8.46 18.35 4.30
N VAL A 21 7.37 17.58 4.43
CA VAL A 21 6.08 18.11 4.87
C VAL A 21 6.16 18.63 6.30
N ASP A 22 6.87 17.94 7.21
CA ASP A 22 7.08 18.39 8.58
C ASP A 22 7.83 19.73 8.61
N GLU A 23 8.85 19.93 7.76
CA GLU A 23 9.59 21.19 7.69
C GLU A 23 8.76 22.33 7.08
N LEU A 24 7.96 22.05 6.07
CA LEU A 24 7.00 23.02 5.53
C LEU A 24 5.99 23.45 6.61
N LEU A 25 5.47 22.50 7.39
CA LEU A 25 4.57 22.79 8.51
C LEU A 25 5.25 23.68 9.57
N LYS A 26 6.45 23.33 10.02
CA LYS A 26 7.20 24.08 11.04
C LYS A 26 7.52 25.51 10.60
N GLN A 27 8.00 25.68 9.35
CA GLN A 27 8.52 26.96 8.87
C GLN A 27 7.45 27.88 8.23
N SER A 28 6.21 27.39 8.07
CA SER A 28 5.10 28.21 7.55
C SER A 28 4.62 29.28 8.51
N GLY A 29 4.99 29.21 9.80
CA GLY A 29 4.44 30.06 10.86
C GLY A 29 3.02 29.72 11.29
N THR A 30 2.50 28.56 10.85
CA THR A 30 1.14 28.10 11.18
C THR A 30 1.05 27.63 12.65
N PHE A 31 2.16 27.17 13.22
CA PHE A 31 2.25 26.71 14.62
C PHE A 31 2.82 27.77 15.54
N SER A 32 2.35 27.78 16.79
CA SER A 32 2.94 28.61 17.84
C SER A 32 4.27 28.02 18.30
N GLU A 33 5.22 28.85 18.72
CA GLU A 33 6.55 28.44 19.23
C GLU A 33 6.48 27.45 20.43
N ARG A 34 5.32 27.28 21.03
CA ARG A 34 5.08 26.39 22.19
C ARG A 34 4.59 25.00 21.82
N GLU A 35 4.16 24.77 20.59
CA GLU A 35 3.72 23.47 20.12
C GLU A 35 4.94 22.66 19.66
N GLN A 36 5.35 21.70 20.48
CA GLN A 36 6.37 20.72 20.08
C GLN A 36 5.78 19.77 19.02
N ILE A 37 6.13 20.00 17.77
CA ILE A 37 5.80 19.08 16.69
C ILE A 37 6.69 17.84 16.83
N SER A 38 6.10 16.69 17.11
CA SER A 38 6.83 15.42 17.12
C SER A 38 7.32 15.09 15.71
N GLU A 39 8.45 14.39 15.57
CA GLU A 39 8.90 13.90 14.28
C GLU A 39 7.86 12.97 13.64
N ARG A 40 7.69 13.04 12.32
CA ARG A 40 6.73 12.25 11.52
C ARG A 40 5.26 12.48 11.91
N VAL A 41 4.90 13.72 12.05
CA VAL A 41 3.57 14.14 12.48
C VAL A 41 2.46 13.65 11.53
N MET A 42 2.75 13.57 10.23
CA MET A 42 1.78 13.07 9.24
C MET A 42 1.62 11.55 9.28
N ASP A 43 2.58 10.77 9.79
CA ASP A 43 2.48 9.32 9.92
C ASP A 43 1.72 8.96 11.20
N SER A 44 0.40 9.07 11.20
CA SER A 44 -0.43 8.82 12.40
C SER A 44 -0.71 7.33 12.65
N ASN A 45 -0.48 6.46 11.65
CA ASN A 45 -0.71 5.02 11.76
C ASN A 45 0.61 4.30 12.11
N ASP A 46 0.58 3.44 13.13
CA ASP A 46 1.76 2.68 13.55
C ASP A 46 2.32 1.80 12.43
N ILE A 47 1.47 1.27 11.54
CA ILE A 47 1.89 0.48 10.39
C ILE A 47 2.65 1.35 9.37
N GLU A 48 2.22 2.59 9.14
CA GLU A 48 2.94 3.54 8.28
C GLU A 48 4.34 3.83 8.84
N LYS A 49 4.44 4.08 10.16
CA LYS A 49 5.73 4.33 10.83
C LYS A 49 6.68 3.12 10.76
N GLU A 50 6.15 1.91 11.00
CA GLU A 50 6.92 0.68 10.98
C GLU A 50 7.43 0.32 9.58
N ARG A 51 6.61 0.58 8.56
CA ARG A 51 6.91 0.23 7.16
C ARG A 51 7.58 1.35 6.38
N GLY A 52 7.57 2.58 6.90
CA GLY A 52 8.08 3.76 6.21
C GLY A 52 7.28 4.16 4.97
N ILE A 53 6.02 3.72 4.83
CA ILE A 53 5.17 4.00 3.67
C ILE A 53 3.92 4.77 4.09
N THR A 54 3.47 5.70 3.25
CA THR A 54 2.14 6.31 3.38
C THR A 54 1.10 5.35 2.82
N ILE A 55 0.10 5.01 3.62
CA ILE A 55 -1.00 4.10 3.27
C ILE A 55 -2.23 4.88 2.87
N LEU A 56 -2.59 5.90 3.64
CA LEU A 56 -3.75 6.76 3.40
C LEU A 56 -3.33 8.18 3.10
N SER A 57 -3.98 8.79 2.13
CA SER A 57 -3.79 10.21 1.84
C SER A 57 -4.22 11.06 3.02
N LYS A 58 -3.41 12.04 3.36
CA LYS A 58 -3.68 12.98 4.44
C LYS A 58 -3.68 14.39 3.91
N ASN A 59 -4.64 15.17 4.39
CA ASN A 59 -4.77 16.57 4.03
C ASN A 59 -4.31 17.45 5.18
N THR A 60 -3.46 18.38 4.88
CA THR A 60 -3.08 19.47 5.78
C THR A 60 -3.07 20.78 5.01
N ALA A 61 -3.07 21.90 5.71
CA ALA A 61 -2.91 23.21 5.08
C ALA A 61 -2.00 24.09 5.92
N ILE A 62 -1.28 24.96 5.27
CA ILE A 62 -0.44 25.96 5.89
C ILE A 62 -0.80 27.36 5.37
N ASN A 63 -0.52 28.39 6.13
CA ASN A 63 -0.63 29.77 5.66
C ASN A 63 0.78 30.36 5.51
N TYR A 64 1.16 30.67 4.31
CA TYR A 64 2.45 31.32 4.04
C TYR A 64 2.23 32.67 3.37
N LYS A 65 2.59 33.74 4.07
CA LYS A 65 2.46 35.15 3.60
C LYS A 65 1.06 35.49 3.08
N GLY A 66 0.01 34.98 3.74
CA GLY A 66 -1.39 35.23 3.40
C GLY A 66 -1.96 34.32 2.31
N THR A 67 -1.19 33.37 1.79
CA THR A 67 -1.66 32.33 0.88
C THR A 67 -1.83 31.01 1.63
N LYS A 68 -3.02 30.41 1.53
CA LYS A 68 -3.31 29.06 2.02
C LYS A 68 -2.74 28.04 1.05
N ILE A 69 -1.86 27.18 1.52
CA ILE A 69 -1.32 26.08 0.73
C ILE A 69 -1.88 24.78 1.32
N ASN A 70 -2.80 24.15 0.58
CA ASN A 70 -3.27 22.81 0.90
C ASN A 70 -2.23 21.79 0.42
N ILE A 71 -1.78 20.93 1.32
CA ILE A 71 -0.78 19.90 1.06
C ILE A 71 -1.44 18.55 1.26
N ILE A 72 -1.40 17.72 0.20
CA ILE A 72 -1.92 16.36 0.25
C ILE A 72 -0.75 15.40 0.20
N ASP A 73 -0.60 14.62 1.27
CA ASP A 73 0.34 13.52 1.31
C ASP A 73 -0.23 12.32 0.57
N THR A 74 0.49 11.79 -0.44
CA THR A 74 0.00 10.72 -1.31
C THR A 74 0.69 9.40 -1.03
N PRO A 75 -0.05 8.26 -1.08
CA PRO A 75 0.59 6.95 -1.10
C PRO A 75 1.56 6.82 -2.28
N GLY A 76 2.71 6.19 -2.04
CA GLY A 76 3.71 5.95 -3.09
C GLY A 76 3.59 4.56 -3.76
N HIS A 77 2.83 3.63 -3.18
CA HIS A 77 2.76 2.24 -3.64
C HIS A 77 1.66 2.04 -4.70
N ALA A 78 1.96 1.22 -5.73
CA ALA A 78 1.05 0.96 -6.85
C ALA A 78 -0.30 0.33 -6.44
N ASP A 79 -0.37 -0.42 -5.32
CA ASP A 79 -1.60 -0.98 -4.77
C ASP A 79 -2.63 0.09 -4.39
N PHE A 80 -2.18 1.33 -4.17
CA PHE A 80 -3.01 2.50 -3.87
C PHE A 80 -3.21 3.42 -5.08
N GLY A 81 -2.94 2.93 -6.30
CA GLY A 81 -2.95 3.72 -7.53
C GLY A 81 -4.25 4.48 -7.78
N GLY A 82 -5.40 3.88 -7.46
CA GLY A 82 -6.70 4.55 -7.56
C GLY A 82 -6.87 5.71 -6.56
N GLU A 83 -6.26 5.63 -5.38
CA GLU A 83 -6.25 6.74 -4.42
C GLU A 83 -5.34 7.87 -4.90
N VAL A 84 -4.17 7.53 -5.40
CA VAL A 84 -3.25 8.51 -6.01
C VAL A 84 -3.92 9.28 -7.14
N GLU A 85 -4.60 8.59 -8.07
CA GLU A 85 -5.30 9.26 -9.18
C GLU A 85 -6.38 10.22 -8.70
N ARG A 86 -7.16 9.83 -7.69
CA ARG A 86 -8.17 10.71 -7.10
C ARG A 86 -7.55 11.94 -6.46
N VAL A 87 -6.50 11.75 -5.68
CA VAL A 87 -5.76 12.86 -5.05
C VAL A 87 -5.22 13.82 -6.10
N LEU A 88 -4.61 13.31 -7.17
CA LEU A 88 -4.06 14.14 -8.24
C LEU A 88 -5.12 15.00 -8.95
N LYS A 89 -6.39 14.59 -8.95
CA LYS A 89 -7.51 15.41 -9.47
C LYS A 89 -7.97 16.51 -8.51
N MET A 90 -7.54 16.46 -7.24
CA MET A 90 -7.85 17.51 -6.26
C MET A 90 -6.86 18.67 -6.25
N ILE A 91 -5.73 18.55 -6.94
CA ILE A 91 -4.60 19.49 -6.81
C ILE A 91 -4.34 20.25 -8.10
N ASP A 92 -3.53 21.28 -7.98
CA ASP A 92 -3.14 22.17 -9.11
C ASP A 92 -1.64 22.06 -9.40
N GLY A 93 -0.84 21.47 -8.50
CA GLY A 93 0.59 21.27 -8.67
C GLY A 93 1.13 20.08 -7.89
N VAL A 94 2.32 19.62 -8.25
CA VAL A 94 2.99 18.46 -7.66
C VAL A 94 4.39 18.81 -7.23
N LEU A 95 4.78 18.45 -6.01
CA LEU A 95 6.17 18.41 -5.58
C LEU A 95 6.70 16.99 -5.77
N LEU A 96 7.63 16.82 -6.71
CA LEU A 96 8.31 15.56 -6.95
C LEU A 96 9.64 15.55 -6.19
N LEU A 97 9.69 14.81 -5.07
CA LEU A 97 10.91 14.64 -4.28
C LEU A 97 11.73 13.48 -4.79
N VAL A 98 13.01 13.73 -5.06
CA VAL A 98 13.98 12.71 -5.48
C VAL A 98 15.23 12.84 -4.62
N ASP A 99 15.72 11.72 -4.09
CA ASP A 99 16.98 11.65 -3.35
C ASP A 99 18.16 11.92 -4.29
N ALA A 100 19.03 12.86 -3.93
CA ALA A 100 20.19 13.26 -4.72
C ALA A 100 21.23 12.14 -4.92
N GLN A 101 21.20 11.09 -4.11
CA GLN A 101 22.08 9.95 -4.21
C GLN A 101 21.44 8.79 -4.98
N GLU A 102 20.16 8.47 -4.67
CA GLU A 102 19.47 7.30 -5.22
C GLU A 102 18.91 7.54 -6.63
N GLY A 103 18.51 8.80 -6.93
CA GLY A 103 17.93 9.16 -8.22
C GLY A 103 16.49 8.70 -8.39
N VAL A 104 16.08 8.50 -9.65
CA VAL A 104 14.70 8.16 -10.00
C VAL A 104 14.42 6.68 -9.78
N MET A 105 13.52 6.39 -8.85
CA MET A 105 13.10 5.03 -8.52
C MET A 105 11.84 4.59 -9.30
N PRO A 106 11.68 3.28 -9.61
CA PRO A 106 10.59 2.79 -10.45
C PRO A 106 9.18 3.13 -9.97
N GLN A 107 8.94 3.19 -8.65
CA GLN A 107 7.62 3.56 -8.09
C GLN A 107 7.22 5.00 -8.44
N THR A 108 8.20 5.91 -8.50
CA THR A 108 8.00 7.30 -8.87
C THR A 108 7.45 7.42 -10.30
N LYS A 109 7.90 6.57 -11.23
CA LYS A 109 7.46 6.54 -12.63
C LYS A 109 5.94 6.43 -12.78
N PHE A 110 5.29 5.56 -11.98
CA PHE A 110 3.84 5.37 -12.04
C PHE A 110 3.08 6.65 -11.64
N VAL A 111 3.43 7.26 -10.50
CA VAL A 111 2.73 8.44 -9.99
C VAL A 111 2.99 9.66 -10.88
N VAL A 112 4.22 9.83 -11.34
CA VAL A 112 4.61 10.90 -12.29
C VAL A 112 3.85 10.76 -13.60
N LYS A 113 3.75 9.55 -14.17
CA LYS A 113 2.95 9.30 -15.39
C LYS A 113 1.51 9.76 -15.23
N LYS A 114 0.88 9.45 -14.09
CA LYS A 114 -0.49 9.90 -13.79
C LYS A 114 -0.58 11.42 -13.66
N ALA A 115 0.36 12.05 -12.97
CA ALA A 115 0.41 13.51 -12.82
C ALA A 115 0.56 14.22 -14.18
N LEU A 116 1.50 13.77 -15.02
CA LEU A 116 1.73 14.32 -16.36
C LEU A 116 0.52 14.13 -17.27
N SER A 117 -0.15 12.96 -17.22
CA SER A 117 -1.36 12.70 -18.03
C SER A 117 -2.56 13.58 -17.64
N LEU A 118 -2.58 14.11 -16.42
CA LEU A 118 -3.58 15.08 -15.94
C LEU A 118 -3.18 16.54 -16.25
N GLY A 119 -2.07 16.76 -16.95
CA GLY A 119 -1.59 18.10 -17.30
C GLY A 119 -0.93 18.85 -16.14
N LEU A 120 -0.65 18.20 -15.01
CA LEU A 120 -0.01 18.83 -13.87
C LEU A 120 1.46 19.14 -14.20
N LYS A 121 1.94 20.29 -13.69
CA LYS A 121 3.34 20.73 -13.82
C LYS A 121 4.09 20.39 -12.53
N PRO A 122 5.06 19.47 -12.55
CA PRO A 122 5.83 19.14 -11.38
C PRO A 122 6.86 20.23 -11.01
N ILE A 123 7.02 20.47 -9.72
CA ILE A 123 8.21 21.11 -9.15
C ILE A 123 9.11 19.98 -8.67
N VAL A 124 10.32 19.89 -9.21
CA VAL A 124 11.29 18.87 -8.85
C VAL A 124 12.09 19.34 -7.64
N VAL A 125 12.08 18.56 -6.57
CA VAL A 125 12.84 18.82 -5.36
C VAL A 125 13.91 17.75 -5.21
N ILE A 126 15.16 18.11 -5.48
CA ILE A 126 16.32 17.25 -5.27
C ILE A 126 16.69 17.31 -3.79
N ASN A 127 16.31 16.30 -3.05
CA ASN A 127 16.47 16.24 -1.59
C ASN A 127 17.74 15.51 -1.17
N LYS A 128 18.17 15.73 0.07
CA LYS A 128 19.36 15.14 0.70
C LYS A 128 20.67 15.53 0.00
N ILE A 129 20.76 16.77 -0.48
CA ILE A 129 21.99 17.32 -1.09
C ILE A 129 23.16 17.42 -0.10
N ASP A 130 22.89 17.28 1.19
CA ASP A 130 23.88 17.23 2.28
C ASP A 130 24.64 15.91 2.38
N LYS A 131 24.20 14.86 1.67
CA LYS A 131 24.88 13.57 1.66
C LYS A 131 26.18 13.61 0.86
N PRO A 132 27.26 12.91 1.32
CA PRO A 132 28.54 12.90 0.61
C PRO A 132 28.52 12.31 -0.81
N ALA A 133 27.58 11.41 -1.09
CA ALA A 133 27.41 10.75 -2.38
C ALA A 133 26.28 11.38 -3.23
N ALA A 134 25.82 12.58 -2.88
CA ALA A 134 24.81 13.30 -3.65
C ALA A 134 25.36 13.73 -5.01
N ASP A 135 24.61 13.45 -6.08
CA ASP A 135 24.90 13.87 -7.45
C ASP A 135 23.64 14.48 -8.10
N PRO A 136 23.34 15.74 -7.78
CA PRO A 136 22.15 16.42 -8.27
C PRO A 136 22.07 16.54 -9.79
N GLU A 137 23.21 16.74 -10.48
CA GLU A 137 23.23 16.89 -11.95
C GLU A 137 22.82 15.59 -12.64
N ARG A 138 23.34 14.46 -12.20
CA ARG A 138 22.92 13.15 -12.70
C ARG A 138 21.41 12.92 -12.50
N VAL A 139 20.91 13.22 -11.30
CA VAL A 139 19.49 13.00 -10.95
C VAL A 139 18.58 13.89 -11.80
N ILE A 140 18.95 15.14 -12.08
CA ILE A 140 18.17 16.03 -12.96
C ILE A 140 18.08 15.45 -14.37
N ASN A 141 19.18 14.94 -14.92
CA ASN A 141 19.18 14.30 -16.22
C ASN A 141 18.29 13.05 -16.26
N GLU A 142 18.34 12.20 -15.22
CA GLU A 142 17.45 11.03 -15.08
C GLU A 142 15.96 11.43 -15.03
N ILE A 143 15.62 12.52 -14.34
CA ILE A 143 14.26 13.04 -14.29
C ILE A 143 13.81 13.58 -15.66
N PHE A 144 14.69 14.30 -16.34
CA PHE A 144 14.41 14.80 -17.67
C PHE A 144 14.14 13.63 -18.65
N ASP A 145 15.02 12.63 -18.65
CA ASP A 145 14.86 11.43 -19.47
C ASP A 145 13.57 10.67 -19.13
N LEU A 146 13.22 10.60 -17.81
CA LEU A 146 11.95 10.03 -17.38
C LEU A 146 10.75 10.79 -17.95
N PHE A 147 10.76 12.12 -17.91
CA PHE A 147 9.64 12.94 -18.39
C PHE A 147 9.49 12.80 -19.90
N VAL A 148 10.59 12.78 -20.65
CA VAL A 148 10.60 12.49 -22.11
C VAL A 148 10.02 11.09 -22.37
N ALA A 149 10.45 10.08 -21.63
CA ALA A 149 9.94 8.70 -21.77
C ALA A 149 8.46 8.53 -21.39
N LEU A 150 7.88 9.49 -20.68
CA LEU A 150 6.47 9.54 -20.28
C LEU A 150 5.64 10.49 -21.15
N ASP A 151 6.15 10.91 -22.31
CA ASP A 151 5.49 11.82 -23.26
C ASP A 151 5.09 13.18 -22.64
N ALA A 152 5.93 13.73 -21.74
CA ALA A 152 5.73 15.06 -21.19
C ALA A 152 5.76 16.12 -22.31
N ASN A 153 4.88 17.12 -22.20
CA ASN A 153 4.89 18.25 -23.13
C ASN A 153 5.97 19.29 -22.77
N ASP A 154 6.21 20.25 -23.68
CA ASP A 154 7.26 21.26 -23.51
C ASP A 154 7.13 22.07 -22.20
N GLU A 155 5.89 22.37 -21.76
CA GLU A 155 5.63 23.08 -20.50
C GLU A 155 5.94 22.25 -19.25
N GLN A 156 5.81 20.91 -19.35
CA GLN A 156 6.14 19.98 -18.29
C GLN A 156 7.65 19.68 -18.26
N LEU A 157 8.33 19.77 -19.41
CA LEU A 157 9.78 19.65 -19.50
C LEU A 157 10.51 20.90 -18.96
N ASP A 158 9.85 22.08 -18.95
CA ASP A 158 10.33 23.31 -18.27
C ASP A 158 9.97 23.29 -16.77
N PHE A 159 10.33 22.22 -16.08
CA PHE A 159 10.07 22.08 -14.66
C PHE A 159 11.02 22.92 -13.81
N ALA A 160 10.48 23.47 -12.71
CA ALA A 160 11.31 24.17 -11.72
C ALA A 160 12.09 23.17 -10.87
N ILE A 161 13.34 23.50 -10.56
CA ILE A 161 14.23 22.70 -9.72
C ILE A 161 14.47 23.43 -8.41
N VAL A 162 14.36 22.72 -7.28
CA VAL A 162 14.73 23.18 -5.95
C VAL A 162 15.63 22.13 -5.32
N TYR A 163 16.75 22.54 -4.77
CA TYR A 163 17.68 21.71 -4.04
C TYR A 163 17.35 21.79 -2.55
N ALA A 164 17.27 20.67 -1.84
CA ALA A 164 16.86 20.67 -0.46
C ALA A 164 17.65 19.68 0.41
N ALA A 165 17.79 20.02 1.67
CA ALA A 165 18.17 19.12 2.75
C ALA A 165 17.08 19.18 3.83
N ALA A 166 15.97 18.49 3.60
CA ALA A 166 14.79 18.57 4.45
C ALA A 166 15.10 18.28 5.92
N LYS A 167 15.99 17.31 6.20
CA LYS A 167 16.42 16.99 7.56
C LYS A 167 17.11 18.17 8.26
N ASN A 168 17.80 19.01 7.49
CA ASN A 168 18.51 20.18 7.98
C ASN A 168 17.67 21.48 7.87
N GLY A 169 16.46 21.39 7.32
CA GLY A 169 15.47 22.47 7.28
C GLY A 169 15.74 23.56 6.26
N TYR A 170 16.51 23.32 5.18
CA TYR A 170 16.77 24.33 4.17
C TYR A 170 16.55 23.86 2.73
N ALA A 171 16.27 24.85 1.85
CA ALA A 171 16.18 24.68 0.40
C ALA A 171 16.93 25.80 -0.33
N LYS A 172 17.32 25.54 -1.59
CA LYS A 172 18.09 26.45 -2.45
C LYS A 172 17.57 26.42 -3.88
N LEU A 173 17.74 27.50 -4.63
CA LEU A 173 17.48 27.53 -6.08
C LEU A 173 18.73 27.22 -6.90
N ASP A 174 19.91 27.55 -6.38
CA ASP A 174 21.22 27.15 -6.92
C ASP A 174 22.03 26.47 -5.82
N LEU A 175 22.86 25.48 -6.15
CA LEU A 175 23.69 24.75 -5.19
C LEU A 175 24.69 25.66 -4.45
N ASN A 176 25.09 26.76 -5.08
CA ASN A 176 26.02 27.74 -4.52
C ASN A 176 25.33 28.77 -3.62
N ASP A 177 24.00 28.82 -3.59
CA ASP A 177 23.27 29.76 -2.74
C ASP A 177 23.51 29.46 -1.26
N GLU A 178 23.51 30.48 -0.42
CA GLU A 178 23.42 30.35 1.02
C GLU A 178 21.93 30.36 1.42
N SER A 179 21.49 29.33 2.15
CA SER A 179 20.12 29.26 2.68
C SER A 179 20.10 28.43 3.95
N ASP A 180 19.31 28.86 4.92
CA ASP A 180 19.10 28.24 6.22
C ASP A 180 17.64 27.87 6.49
N ASN A 181 16.76 28.04 5.48
CA ASN A 181 15.32 27.83 5.61
C ASN A 181 14.67 27.32 4.31
N MET A 182 13.36 27.02 4.35
CA MET A 182 12.57 26.54 3.21
C MET A 182 11.96 27.66 2.36
N GLU A 183 12.29 28.94 2.58
CA GLU A 183 11.72 30.05 1.81
C GLU A 183 11.87 29.91 0.29
N PRO A 184 13.00 29.41 -0.27
CA PRO A 184 13.12 29.19 -1.71
C PRO A 184 12.05 28.22 -2.26
N LEU A 185 11.73 27.14 -1.52
CA LEU A 185 10.68 26.20 -1.90
C LEU A 185 9.29 26.84 -1.84
N PHE A 186 8.97 27.57 -0.77
CA PHE A 186 7.70 28.30 -0.67
C PHE A 186 7.49 29.28 -1.81
N LYS A 187 8.52 30.06 -2.17
CA LYS A 187 8.46 30.99 -3.30
C LYS A 187 8.19 30.25 -4.61
N THR A 188 8.91 29.17 -4.86
CA THR A 188 8.72 28.36 -6.08
C THR A 188 7.30 27.80 -6.15
N ILE A 189 6.71 27.33 -5.03
CA ILE A 189 5.32 26.87 -4.98
C ILE A 189 4.37 28.01 -5.38
N LEU A 190 4.53 29.21 -4.81
CA LEU A 190 3.65 30.33 -5.10
C LEU A 190 3.76 30.83 -6.56
N GLU A 191 4.94 30.75 -7.15
CA GLU A 191 5.21 31.21 -8.52
C GLU A 191 4.81 30.19 -9.59
N ARG A 192 5.03 28.89 -9.35
CA ARG A 192 4.89 27.83 -10.36
C ARG A 192 3.59 27.06 -10.28
N VAL A 193 2.98 26.95 -9.09
CA VAL A 193 1.66 26.30 -8.96
C VAL A 193 0.57 27.32 -9.28
N PRO A 194 -0.29 27.04 -10.26
CA PRO A 194 -1.38 27.97 -10.59
C PRO A 194 -2.37 28.09 -9.42
N ALA A 195 -3.04 29.24 -9.34
CA ALA A 195 -4.21 29.38 -8.47
C ALA A 195 -5.35 28.47 -9.00
N PRO A 196 -6.20 27.93 -8.12
CA PRO A 196 -7.35 27.13 -8.54
C PRO A 196 -8.25 27.90 -9.55
N SER A 197 -8.72 27.18 -10.56
CA SER A 197 -9.73 27.71 -11.48
C SER A 197 -11.10 27.70 -10.81
N GLY A 198 -11.99 28.60 -11.20
CA GLY A 198 -13.37 28.65 -10.68
C GLY A 198 -13.75 30.05 -10.20
N SER A 199 -14.96 30.22 -9.62
CA SER A 199 -15.42 31.48 -9.06
C SER A 199 -16.40 31.26 -7.92
N ASP A 200 -16.29 32.10 -6.87
CA ASP A 200 -17.24 32.11 -5.75
C ASP A 200 -18.64 32.60 -6.16
N GLU A 201 -18.74 33.32 -7.28
CA GLU A 201 -20.00 33.83 -7.83
C GLU A 201 -20.80 32.76 -8.61
N ASN A 202 -20.15 31.67 -9.01
CA ASN A 202 -20.77 30.58 -9.73
C ASN A 202 -21.65 29.70 -8.79
N PRO A 203 -22.60 28.93 -9.34
CA PRO A 203 -23.30 27.92 -8.56
C PRO A 203 -22.34 26.91 -7.94
N LEU A 204 -22.69 26.42 -6.74
CA LEU A 204 -21.85 25.46 -6.00
C LEU A 204 -21.61 24.19 -6.83
N GLN A 205 -20.33 23.86 -6.99
CA GLN A 205 -19.84 22.60 -7.49
C GLN A 205 -18.72 22.09 -6.59
N LEU A 206 -18.97 21.03 -5.86
CA LEU A 206 -18.00 20.39 -4.98
C LEU A 206 -17.99 18.90 -5.30
N GLN A 207 -16.82 18.26 -5.37
CA GLN A 207 -16.69 16.83 -5.61
C GLN A 207 -15.95 16.13 -4.46
N VAL A 208 -16.45 14.95 -4.08
CA VAL A 208 -15.89 14.11 -3.02
C VAL A 208 -14.81 13.19 -3.57
N PHE A 209 -13.62 13.19 -2.98
CA PHE A 209 -12.48 12.40 -3.40
C PHE A 209 -12.08 11.30 -2.43
N THR A 210 -12.29 11.52 -1.13
CA THR A 210 -11.95 10.56 -0.09
C THR A 210 -13.04 10.52 0.97
N LEU A 211 -13.27 9.36 1.56
CA LEU A 211 -14.23 9.19 2.65
C LEU A 211 -13.50 8.98 3.98
N GLY A 212 -14.09 9.55 5.02
CA GLY A 212 -13.82 9.26 6.42
C GLY A 212 -15.09 8.84 7.14
N TYR A 213 -14.94 8.40 8.36
CA TYR A 213 -16.07 8.06 9.22
C TYR A 213 -15.83 8.57 10.64
N ASP A 214 -16.86 9.15 11.20
CA ASP A 214 -16.88 9.59 12.59
C ASP A 214 -18.12 9.01 13.28
N ASN A 215 -17.97 8.51 14.51
CA ASN A 215 -19.05 7.82 15.22
C ASN A 215 -20.25 8.73 15.55
N PHE A 216 -20.06 10.05 15.59
CA PHE A 216 -21.12 11.02 15.92
C PHE A 216 -21.74 11.66 14.70
N VAL A 217 -20.97 11.88 13.64
CA VAL A 217 -21.38 12.62 12.45
C VAL A 217 -21.67 11.68 11.27
N GLY A 218 -21.22 10.43 11.35
CA GLY A 218 -21.36 9.45 10.28
C GLY A 218 -20.28 9.59 9.20
N LYS A 219 -20.65 9.41 7.93
CA LYS A 219 -19.74 9.56 6.79
C LYS A 219 -19.30 11.02 6.62
N ILE A 220 -18.00 11.20 6.41
CA ILE A 220 -17.37 12.48 6.12
C ILE A 220 -16.72 12.36 4.75
N GLY A 221 -17.05 13.29 3.82
CA GLY A 221 -16.40 13.38 2.53
C GLY A 221 -15.35 14.49 2.50
N ILE A 222 -14.09 14.16 2.17
CA ILE A 222 -13.07 15.16 1.85
C ILE A 222 -13.25 15.52 0.38
N ALA A 223 -13.44 16.81 0.11
CA ALA A 223 -13.91 17.31 -1.15
C ALA A 223 -13.20 18.60 -1.55
N ARG A 224 -13.07 18.82 -2.87
CA ARG A 224 -12.62 20.09 -3.44
C ARG A 224 -13.81 20.89 -3.93
N ILE A 225 -13.82 22.18 -3.65
CA ILE A 225 -14.79 23.13 -4.18
C ILE A 225 -14.26 23.63 -5.52
N PHE A 226 -14.93 23.32 -6.61
CA PHE A 226 -14.57 23.78 -7.95
C PHE A 226 -15.18 25.13 -8.27
N ASN A 227 -16.42 25.38 -7.87
CA ASN A 227 -17.12 26.64 -8.03
C ASN A 227 -18.04 26.92 -6.84
N GLY A 228 -18.33 28.19 -6.63
CA GLY A 228 -19.26 28.65 -5.61
C GLY A 228 -18.70 28.62 -4.19
N VAL A 229 -19.58 28.91 -3.25
CA VAL A 229 -19.29 28.92 -1.82
C VAL A 229 -20.18 27.86 -1.13
N VAL A 230 -19.56 27.03 -0.30
CA VAL A 230 -20.28 26.09 0.57
C VAL A 230 -20.39 26.66 1.97
N LYS A 231 -21.57 26.54 2.59
CA LYS A 231 -21.84 27.02 3.95
C LYS A 231 -22.36 25.90 4.84
N LYS A 232 -22.00 25.96 6.10
CA LYS A 232 -22.58 25.09 7.12
C LYS A 232 -24.09 25.28 7.17
N ASN A 233 -24.82 24.19 7.31
CA ASN A 233 -26.28 24.16 7.27
C ASN A 233 -26.94 24.54 5.93
N GLN A 234 -26.19 24.69 4.85
CA GLN A 234 -26.73 24.95 3.51
C GLN A 234 -27.51 23.74 2.98
N SER A 235 -28.67 24.01 2.35
CA SER A 235 -29.38 23.00 1.57
C SER A 235 -28.69 22.82 0.23
N VAL A 236 -28.39 21.58 -0.12
CA VAL A 236 -27.62 21.19 -1.32
C VAL A 236 -28.21 19.93 -1.94
N MET A 237 -27.81 19.61 -3.15
CA MET A 237 -28.15 18.38 -3.83
C MET A 237 -26.91 17.52 -4.00
N LEU A 238 -27.00 16.26 -3.58
CA LEU A 238 -26.01 15.22 -3.85
C LEU A 238 -26.36 14.57 -5.19
N ALA A 239 -25.51 14.71 -6.19
CA ALA A 239 -25.62 14.06 -7.49
C ALA A 239 -24.62 12.89 -7.53
N LYS A 240 -25.13 11.67 -7.64
CA LYS A 240 -24.35 10.45 -7.66
C LYS A 240 -23.89 10.08 -9.08
N ALA A 241 -22.85 9.27 -9.17
CA ALA A 241 -22.30 8.79 -10.44
C ALA A 241 -23.31 8.00 -11.30
N ASP A 242 -24.32 7.37 -10.69
CA ASP A 242 -25.40 6.64 -11.38
C ASP A 242 -26.54 7.55 -11.85
N GLY A 243 -26.40 8.86 -11.67
CA GLY A 243 -27.43 9.86 -12.01
C GLY A 243 -28.49 10.08 -10.92
N THR A 244 -28.45 9.34 -9.82
CA THR A 244 -29.36 9.54 -8.69
C THR A 244 -29.12 10.90 -8.03
N LYS A 245 -30.16 11.61 -7.67
CA LYS A 245 -30.14 12.93 -7.02
C LYS A 245 -30.81 12.86 -5.66
N VAL A 246 -30.13 13.30 -4.63
CA VAL A 246 -30.61 13.31 -3.25
C VAL A 246 -30.47 14.71 -2.66
N ASN A 247 -31.59 15.31 -2.27
CA ASN A 247 -31.56 16.58 -1.54
C ASN A 247 -31.10 16.35 -0.11
N GLY A 248 -30.24 17.23 0.40
CA GLY A 248 -29.72 17.14 1.74
C GLY A 248 -29.20 18.47 2.26
N ARG A 249 -28.52 18.40 3.37
CA ARG A 249 -27.96 19.57 4.08
C ARG A 249 -26.57 19.28 4.58
N ILE A 250 -25.67 20.24 4.46
CA ILE A 250 -24.34 20.18 5.05
C ILE A 250 -24.47 20.33 6.58
N SER A 251 -24.46 19.23 7.32
CA SER A 251 -24.57 19.27 8.79
C SER A 251 -23.28 19.74 9.45
N LYS A 252 -22.14 19.43 8.85
CA LYS A 252 -20.82 19.83 9.32
C LYS A 252 -19.92 20.22 8.16
N LEU A 253 -19.20 21.32 8.32
CA LEU A 253 -18.19 21.81 7.38
C LEU A 253 -16.87 21.98 8.14
N ILE A 254 -15.81 21.32 7.68
CA ILE A 254 -14.53 21.26 8.36
C ILE A 254 -13.45 21.75 7.40
N GLY A 255 -12.67 22.71 7.84
CA GLY A 255 -11.44 23.16 7.18
C GLY A 255 -10.20 22.49 7.78
N PHE A 256 -9.09 22.55 7.04
CA PHE A 256 -7.79 22.06 7.46
C PHE A 256 -6.85 23.24 7.71
N MET A 257 -6.11 23.21 8.82
CA MET A 257 -5.03 24.15 9.11
C MET A 257 -4.00 23.47 10.03
N GLY A 258 -2.76 23.36 9.59
CA GLY A 258 -1.78 22.53 10.28
C GLY A 258 -2.28 21.08 10.36
N LEU A 259 -2.24 20.52 11.56
CA LEU A 259 -2.73 19.17 11.84
C LEU A 259 -4.19 19.15 12.31
N GLU A 260 -4.78 20.31 12.53
CA GLU A 260 -6.10 20.44 13.11
C GLU A 260 -7.20 20.45 12.05
N LYS A 261 -8.30 19.84 12.42
CA LYS A 261 -9.58 19.89 11.71
C LYS A 261 -10.46 20.91 12.44
N MET A 262 -10.76 22.03 11.80
CA MET A 262 -11.53 23.10 12.41
C MET A 262 -12.93 23.18 11.81
N ASP A 263 -13.94 23.31 12.67
CA ASP A 263 -15.30 23.66 12.19
C ASP A 263 -15.26 25.07 11.62
N ILE A 264 -15.72 25.22 10.37
CA ILE A 264 -15.78 26.50 9.66
C ILE A 264 -17.23 26.80 9.22
N GLU A 265 -17.57 28.08 9.07
CA GLU A 265 -18.92 28.48 8.67
C GLU A 265 -19.10 28.49 7.14
N GLU A 266 -18.06 28.82 6.40
CA GLU A 266 -18.06 28.84 4.93
C GLU A 266 -16.67 28.56 4.34
N ALA A 267 -16.65 28.10 3.08
CA ALA A 267 -15.45 27.96 2.27
C ALA A 267 -15.78 28.22 0.79
N GLY A 268 -14.84 28.84 0.08
CA GLY A 268 -14.99 29.25 -1.31
C GLY A 268 -14.32 28.32 -2.32
N SER A 269 -14.48 28.67 -3.58
CA SER A 269 -13.91 27.97 -4.73
C SER A 269 -12.39 27.79 -4.60
N GLY A 270 -11.92 26.61 -4.96
CA GLY A 270 -10.51 26.19 -4.89
C GLY A 270 -10.10 25.56 -3.58
N ASP A 271 -10.88 25.68 -2.50
CA ASP A 271 -10.50 25.13 -1.20
C ASP A 271 -10.82 23.63 -1.09
N ILE A 272 -10.10 22.96 -0.20
CA ILE A 272 -10.31 21.56 0.15
C ILE A 272 -10.90 21.52 1.56
N VAL A 273 -12.06 20.90 1.68
CA VAL A 273 -12.84 20.83 2.92
C VAL A 273 -13.33 19.43 3.19
N ALA A 274 -13.73 19.18 4.42
CA ALA A 274 -14.48 17.97 4.73
C ALA A 274 -15.94 18.32 5.06
N ILE A 275 -16.88 17.55 4.49
CA ILE A 275 -18.32 17.75 4.64
C ILE A 275 -18.99 16.52 5.24
N ALA A 276 -20.06 16.74 6.01
CA ALA A 276 -20.93 15.67 6.47
C ALA A 276 -22.40 16.10 6.37
N GLY A 277 -23.32 15.12 6.45
CA GLY A 277 -24.77 15.34 6.38
C GLY A 277 -25.49 14.39 5.42
N PHE A 278 -24.78 13.44 4.82
CA PHE A 278 -25.34 12.43 3.90
C PHE A 278 -24.91 11.03 4.29
N GLU A 279 -25.85 10.14 4.55
CA GLU A 279 -25.55 8.72 4.78
C GLU A 279 -25.07 8.01 3.50
N ALA A 280 -25.64 8.43 2.35
CA ALA A 280 -25.37 7.85 1.03
C ALA A 280 -24.18 8.50 0.31
N LEU A 281 -23.31 9.25 1.01
CA LEU A 281 -22.15 9.91 0.41
C LEU A 281 -21.12 8.89 -0.05
N ASP A 282 -20.67 9.05 -1.32
CA ASP A 282 -19.64 8.20 -1.90
C ASP A 282 -18.57 9.04 -2.62
N VAL A 283 -17.43 8.41 -2.91
CA VAL A 283 -16.37 9.05 -3.70
C VAL A 283 -16.84 9.24 -5.14
N GLY A 284 -16.52 10.40 -5.70
CA GLY A 284 -16.97 10.81 -7.03
C GLY A 284 -18.31 11.52 -7.06
N ASP A 285 -19.06 11.49 -5.95
CA ASP A 285 -20.31 12.25 -5.85
C ASP A 285 -20.04 13.75 -5.94
N SER A 286 -20.96 14.46 -6.61
CA SER A 286 -20.96 15.91 -6.68
C SER A 286 -21.99 16.50 -5.73
N VAL A 287 -21.59 17.48 -4.94
CA VAL A 287 -22.51 18.31 -4.14
C VAL A 287 -22.70 19.64 -4.84
N VAL A 288 -23.93 19.94 -5.22
CA VAL A 288 -24.27 21.05 -6.12
C VAL A 288 -25.42 21.91 -5.59
N ASP A 289 -25.57 23.11 -6.17
CA ASP A 289 -26.75 23.98 -5.92
C ASP A 289 -28.01 23.27 -6.42
N PRO A 290 -29.05 23.09 -5.56
CA PRO A 290 -30.30 22.46 -5.96
C PRO A 290 -31.07 23.24 -7.02
N ASN A 291 -30.90 24.57 -7.11
CA ASN A 291 -31.59 25.41 -8.07
C ASN A 291 -30.92 25.43 -9.46
N ASN A 292 -29.60 25.17 -9.50
CA ASN A 292 -28.84 25.08 -10.74
C ASN A 292 -27.85 23.93 -10.66
N PRO A 293 -28.30 22.67 -10.70
CA PRO A 293 -27.44 21.51 -10.49
C PRO A 293 -26.54 21.26 -11.70
N MET A 294 -25.25 21.46 -11.50
CA MET A 294 -24.20 21.21 -12.50
C MET A 294 -23.21 20.18 -11.94
N PRO A 295 -23.53 18.86 -11.95
CA PRO A 295 -22.62 17.84 -11.44
C PRO A 295 -21.34 17.77 -12.28
N LEU A 296 -20.23 17.45 -11.62
CA LEU A 296 -18.96 17.18 -12.26
C LEU A 296 -18.92 15.73 -12.81
N ASP A 297 -18.03 15.46 -13.74
CA ASP A 297 -17.85 14.12 -14.28
C ASP A 297 -17.49 13.14 -13.15
N PRO A 298 -18.11 11.94 -13.14
CA PRO A 298 -17.81 10.93 -12.14
C PRO A 298 -16.34 10.55 -12.12
N LEU A 299 -15.80 10.30 -10.92
CA LEU A 299 -14.46 9.75 -10.79
C LEU A 299 -14.46 8.28 -11.18
N HIS A 300 -13.49 7.88 -11.99
CA HIS A 300 -13.29 6.47 -12.28
C HIS A 300 -12.69 5.78 -11.06
N ILE A 301 -13.38 4.75 -10.57
CA ILE A 301 -12.91 3.91 -9.47
C ILE A 301 -12.38 2.63 -10.08
N GLU A 302 -11.09 2.39 -9.91
CA GLU A 302 -10.46 1.17 -10.40
C GLU A 302 -11.04 -0.06 -9.69
N GLU A 303 -11.35 -1.10 -10.45
CA GLU A 303 -11.89 -2.35 -9.90
C GLU A 303 -10.81 -3.19 -9.20
N PRO A 304 -11.19 -3.99 -8.18
CA PRO A 304 -10.29 -4.95 -7.58
C PRO A 304 -9.73 -5.97 -8.58
N THR A 305 -8.48 -6.36 -8.41
CA THR A 305 -7.79 -7.36 -9.26
C THR A 305 -7.49 -8.65 -8.52
N LEU A 306 -7.50 -8.63 -7.19
CA LEU A 306 -7.12 -9.73 -6.32
C LEU A 306 -8.14 -9.91 -5.20
N SER A 307 -8.31 -11.14 -4.73
CA SER A 307 -9.17 -11.47 -3.59
C SER A 307 -8.50 -12.47 -2.66
N ILE A 308 -8.83 -12.38 -1.36
CA ILE A 308 -8.41 -13.32 -0.32
C ILE A 308 -9.65 -13.71 0.48
N VAL A 309 -9.79 -14.99 0.81
CA VAL A 309 -10.88 -15.47 1.65
C VAL A 309 -10.47 -15.37 3.11
N PHE A 310 -11.22 -14.61 3.89
CA PHE A 310 -11.16 -14.58 5.35
C PHE A 310 -12.16 -15.57 5.91
N SER A 311 -11.81 -16.26 6.99
CA SER A 311 -12.72 -17.18 7.67
C SER A 311 -12.47 -17.21 9.18
N VAL A 312 -13.44 -17.70 9.92
CA VAL A 312 -13.25 -17.98 11.35
C VAL A 312 -12.09 -18.97 11.53
N ASN A 313 -11.25 -18.75 12.55
CA ASN A 313 -10.26 -19.75 12.93
C ASN A 313 -10.96 -20.93 13.63
N ASP A 314 -10.87 -22.11 13.03
CA ASP A 314 -11.40 -23.39 13.51
C ASP A 314 -10.28 -24.36 13.95
N GLY A 315 -9.05 -23.85 14.08
CA GLY A 315 -7.89 -24.65 14.50
C GLY A 315 -7.90 -25.01 15.98
N PRO A 316 -7.07 -25.99 16.42
CA PRO A 316 -7.02 -26.45 17.81
C PRO A 316 -6.61 -25.38 18.84
N LEU A 317 -5.98 -24.31 18.40
CA LEU A 317 -5.59 -23.16 19.25
C LEU A 317 -6.54 -21.96 19.10
N ALA A 318 -7.67 -22.13 18.40
CA ALA A 318 -8.64 -21.06 18.19
C ALA A 318 -9.17 -20.49 19.51
N GLY A 319 -9.29 -19.15 19.58
CA GLY A 319 -9.80 -18.43 20.73
C GLY A 319 -8.86 -18.34 21.93
N THR A 320 -7.61 -18.81 21.80
CA THR A 320 -6.64 -18.74 22.91
C THR A 320 -5.89 -17.39 22.96
N GLU A 321 -5.85 -16.67 21.86
CA GLU A 321 -5.05 -15.44 21.69
C GLU A 321 -5.90 -14.23 21.28
N GLY A 322 -6.99 -14.45 20.51
CA GLY A 322 -7.87 -13.41 20.02
C GLY A 322 -9.04 -13.07 20.95
N LYS A 323 -9.45 -11.78 20.96
CA LYS A 323 -10.67 -11.32 21.65
C LYS A 323 -11.91 -11.42 20.75
N HIS A 324 -11.73 -11.18 19.44
CA HIS A 324 -12.79 -11.14 18.44
C HIS A 324 -12.63 -12.33 17.48
N VAL A 325 -13.35 -13.43 17.77
CA VAL A 325 -13.16 -14.72 17.11
C VAL A 325 -14.40 -15.19 16.33
N THR A 326 -15.51 -14.46 16.38
CA THR A 326 -16.76 -14.88 15.77
C THR A 326 -16.95 -14.30 14.37
N SER A 327 -17.67 -15.02 13.50
CA SER A 327 -17.97 -14.58 12.14
C SER A 327 -18.66 -13.21 12.10
N ASN A 328 -19.60 -12.96 13.04
CA ASN A 328 -20.30 -11.67 13.10
C ASN A 328 -19.34 -10.52 13.39
N LYS A 329 -18.38 -10.68 14.31
CA LYS A 329 -17.40 -9.65 14.60
C LYS A 329 -16.46 -9.37 13.44
N ILE A 330 -16.05 -10.41 12.72
CA ILE A 330 -15.25 -10.28 11.51
C ILE A 330 -16.07 -9.54 10.43
N ALA A 331 -17.34 -9.91 10.21
CA ALA A 331 -18.22 -9.23 9.26
C ALA A 331 -18.40 -7.74 9.61
N GLU A 332 -18.76 -7.42 10.86
CA GLU A 332 -18.93 -6.04 11.34
C GLU A 332 -17.66 -5.19 11.06
N ARG A 333 -16.47 -5.78 11.28
CA ARG A 333 -15.21 -5.07 11.03
C ARG A 333 -14.93 -4.85 9.55
N LEU A 334 -15.19 -5.87 8.71
CA LEU A 334 -15.07 -5.76 7.26
C LEU A 334 -16.06 -4.75 6.69
N GLU A 335 -17.31 -4.73 7.17
CA GLU A 335 -18.30 -3.72 6.79
C GLU A 335 -17.87 -2.30 7.18
N ALA A 336 -17.27 -2.14 8.36
CA ALA A 336 -16.73 -0.86 8.80
C ALA A 336 -15.62 -0.35 7.89
N GLU A 337 -14.73 -1.24 7.42
CA GLU A 337 -13.68 -0.89 6.46
C GLU A 337 -14.26 -0.41 5.12
N MET A 338 -15.28 -1.11 4.60
CA MET A 338 -15.89 -0.76 3.31
C MET A 338 -16.61 0.60 3.31
N LYS A 339 -16.93 1.15 4.49
CA LYS A 339 -17.54 2.50 4.59
C LYS A 339 -16.58 3.62 4.18
N THR A 340 -15.29 3.39 4.30
CA THR A 340 -14.25 4.38 4.02
C THR A 340 -13.34 3.98 2.88
N ASN A 341 -13.10 2.68 2.69
CA ASN A 341 -12.18 2.14 1.69
C ASN A 341 -12.94 1.60 0.47
N ILE A 342 -13.24 2.48 -0.47
CA ILE A 342 -14.01 2.14 -1.69
C ILE A 342 -13.24 1.27 -2.70
N ALA A 343 -11.91 1.18 -2.58
CA ALA A 343 -11.09 0.35 -3.44
C ALA A 343 -11.15 -1.13 -3.06
N MET A 344 -11.77 -1.44 -1.92
CA MET A 344 -11.98 -2.81 -1.45
C MET A 344 -13.46 -3.17 -1.54
N LYS A 345 -13.72 -4.46 -1.70
CA LYS A 345 -15.08 -5.05 -1.65
C LYS A 345 -15.04 -6.29 -0.77
N TYR A 346 -16.13 -6.57 -0.06
CA TYR A 346 -16.28 -7.84 0.62
C TYR A 346 -17.61 -8.48 0.26
N GLU A 347 -17.62 -9.80 0.23
CA GLU A 347 -18.78 -10.62 -0.06
C GLU A 347 -18.80 -11.79 0.91
N SER A 348 -19.94 -12.01 1.58
CA SER A 348 -20.13 -13.21 2.40
C SER A 348 -20.41 -14.40 1.50
N THR A 349 -19.56 -15.42 1.55
CA THR A 349 -19.72 -16.66 0.77
C THR A 349 -20.42 -17.78 1.57
N GLY A 350 -20.92 -17.45 2.76
CA GLY A 350 -21.56 -18.39 3.68
C GLY A 350 -20.56 -19.10 4.62
N GLU A 351 -21.07 -19.84 5.59
CA GLU A 351 -20.29 -20.64 6.55
C GLU A 351 -19.18 -19.84 7.30
N GLY A 352 -19.40 -18.55 7.56
CA GLY A 352 -18.41 -17.69 8.23
C GLY A 352 -17.18 -17.39 7.39
N LYS A 353 -17.31 -17.43 6.06
CA LYS A 353 -16.28 -17.10 5.08
C LYS A 353 -16.63 -15.80 4.37
N PHE A 354 -15.64 -14.96 4.16
CA PHE A 354 -15.74 -13.64 3.55
C PHE A 354 -14.67 -13.47 2.47
N LYS A 355 -15.10 -13.27 1.24
CA LYS A 355 -14.21 -12.95 0.14
C LYS A 355 -13.94 -11.45 0.17
N VAL A 356 -12.72 -11.06 0.49
CA VAL A 356 -12.26 -9.67 0.50
C VAL A 356 -11.45 -9.44 -0.77
N SER A 357 -11.86 -8.45 -1.54
CA SER A 357 -11.25 -8.10 -2.83
C SER A 357 -10.61 -6.73 -2.75
N GLY A 358 -9.44 -6.57 -3.32
CA GLY A 358 -8.67 -5.34 -3.35
C GLY A 358 -7.84 -5.20 -4.61
N ARG A 359 -7.13 -4.08 -4.71
CA ARG A 359 -6.29 -3.77 -5.86
C ARG A 359 -4.99 -4.56 -5.86
N GLY A 360 -4.43 -4.80 -4.68
CA GLY A 360 -3.19 -5.52 -4.48
C GLY A 360 -3.16 -6.26 -3.15
N GLU A 361 -2.14 -7.11 -2.99
CA GLU A 361 -1.96 -7.93 -1.81
C GLU A 361 -1.67 -7.09 -0.56
N LEU A 362 -0.86 -6.03 -0.71
CA LEU A 362 -0.50 -5.14 0.39
C LEU A 362 -1.72 -4.48 1.02
N GLN A 363 -2.71 -4.05 0.22
CA GLN A 363 -3.92 -3.42 0.71
C GLN A 363 -4.71 -4.36 1.64
N ILE A 364 -4.91 -5.62 1.22
CA ILE A 364 -5.65 -6.62 2.02
C ILE A 364 -4.84 -7.04 3.26
N THR A 365 -3.51 -7.12 3.13
CA THR A 365 -2.62 -7.48 4.23
C THR A 365 -2.58 -6.39 5.31
N ILE A 366 -2.64 -5.12 4.93
CA ILE A 366 -2.75 -4.00 5.87
C ILE A 366 -4.07 -4.08 6.65
N LEU A 367 -5.19 -4.37 6.00
CA LEU A 367 -6.46 -4.58 6.68
C LEU A 367 -6.35 -5.74 7.69
N ALA A 368 -5.76 -6.86 7.28
CA ALA A 368 -5.57 -8.01 8.16
C ALA A 368 -4.66 -7.69 9.35
N GLU A 369 -3.58 -6.91 9.14
CA GLU A 369 -2.69 -6.49 10.21
C GLU A 369 -3.37 -5.50 11.19
N ASN A 370 -4.20 -4.57 10.69
CA ASN A 370 -5.02 -3.71 11.54
C ASN A 370 -5.97 -4.54 12.41
N MET A 371 -6.71 -5.48 11.80
CA MET A 371 -7.60 -6.39 12.53
C MET A 371 -6.83 -7.19 13.59
N ARG A 372 -5.64 -7.70 13.26
CA ARG A 372 -4.78 -8.41 14.19
C ARG A 372 -4.45 -7.56 15.43
N ARG A 373 -4.07 -6.29 15.24
CA ARG A 373 -3.74 -5.33 16.31
C ARG A 373 -4.98 -4.93 17.14
N GLU A 374 -6.15 -4.92 16.51
CA GLU A 374 -7.44 -4.69 17.18
C GLU A 374 -7.89 -5.90 18.04
N GLY A 375 -7.16 -7.02 17.98
CA GLY A 375 -7.44 -8.22 18.77
C GLY A 375 -8.30 -9.28 18.08
N PHE A 376 -8.42 -9.21 16.75
CA PHE A 376 -9.11 -10.23 15.98
C PHE A 376 -8.25 -11.48 15.78
N GLU A 377 -8.94 -12.62 15.69
CA GLU A 377 -8.37 -13.89 15.31
C GLU A 377 -9.19 -14.50 14.16
N PHE A 378 -8.52 -14.87 13.07
CA PHE A 378 -9.15 -15.36 11.84
C PHE A 378 -8.16 -16.17 11.01
N CYS A 379 -8.66 -16.87 9.98
CA CYS A 379 -7.82 -17.50 8.97
C CYS A 379 -7.91 -16.76 7.63
N MET A 380 -6.82 -16.79 6.87
CA MET A 380 -6.75 -16.29 5.51
C MET A 380 -6.35 -17.41 4.55
N GLY A 381 -7.02 -17.47 3.40
CA GLY A 381 -6.66 -18.35 2.29
C GLY A 381 -5.58 -17.73 1.40
N ARG A 382 -5.14 -18.50 0.39
CA ARG A 382 -4.22 -18.03 -0.63
C ARG A 382 -4.83 -16.86 -1.42
N PRO A 383 -4.03 -15.82 -1.77
CA PRO A 383 -4.46 -14.79 -2.70
C PRO A 383 -4.83 -15.37 -4.08
N GLU A 384 -5.97 -14.94 -4.62
CA GLU A 384 -6.48 -15.35 -5.92
C GLU A 384 -6.75 -14.13 -6.79
N VAL A 385 -6.30 -14.16 -8.05
CA VAL A 385 -6.63 -13.09 -9.01
C VAL A 385 -8.09 -13.18 -9.44
N ILE A 386 -8.70 -12.02 -9.68
CA ILE A 386 -10.07 -11.93 -10.18
C ILE A 386 -10.06 -12.18 -11.67
N VAL A 387 -10.68 -13.28 -12.08
CA VAL A 387 -10.87 -13.65 -13.49
C VAL A 387 -12.23 -13.12 -13.95
N LYS A 388 -12.23 -12.41 -15.08
CA LYS A 388 -13.46 -11.93 -15.74
C LYS A 388 -13.78 -12.76 -16.98
N VAL A 389 -15.03 -12.73 -17.42
CA VAL A 389 -15.43 -13.28 -18.71
C VAL A 389 -15.94 -12.12 -19.55
N GLU A 390 -15.17 -11.73 -20.57
CA GLU A 390 -15.49 -10.66 -21.50
C GLU A 390 -15.68 -11.29 -22.87
N ASP A 391 -16.85 -11.08 -23.50
CA ASP A 391 -17.21 -11.65 -24.81
C ASP A 391 -17.00 -13.18 -24.90
N GLY A 392 -17.25 -13.91 -23.79
CA GLY A 392 -17.07 -15.36 -23.72
C GLY A 392 -15.61 -15.81 -23.52
N VAL A 393 -14.65 -14.89 -23.45
CA VAL A 393 -13.25 -15.19 -23.21
C VAL A 393 -12.91 -14.93 -21.74
N LYS A 394 -12.26 -15.90 -21.10
CA LYS A 394 -11.72 -15.68 -19.75
C LYS A 394 -10.53 -14.74 -19.84
N THR A 395 -10.57 -13.65 -19.08
CA THR A 395 -9.49 -12.68 -18.95
C THR A 395 -8.97 -12.62 -17.51
N GLU A 396 -7.71 -12.29 -17.36
CA GLU A 396 -7.03 -12.11 -16.08
C GLU A 396 -6.24 -10.81 -16.05
N PRO A 397 -5.98 -10.21 -14.87
CA PRO A 397 -5.20 -9.00 -14.75
C PRO A 397 -3.74 -9.25 -15.09
N PHE A 398 -3.16 -8.37 -15.91
CA PHE A 398 -1.74 -8.31 -16.24
C PHE A 398 -1.11 -7.09 -15.59
N GLU A 399 0.12 -7.27 -15.12
CA GLU A 399 0.94 -6.25 -14.50
C GLU A 399 2.12 -5.88 -15.42
N HIS A 400 2.48 -4.60 -15.40
CA HIS A 400 3.76 -4.13 -15.90
C HIS A 400 4.77 -4.26 -14.76
N LEU A 401 5.76 -5.12 -14.93
CA LEU A 401 6.79 -5.44 -13.95
C LEU A 401 8.10 -4.79 -14.38
N VAL A 402 8.70 -3.99 -13.49
CA VAL A 402 10.01 -3.39 -13.67
C VAL A 402 10.95 -3.92 -12.58
N ILE A 403 12.09 -4.42 -13.00
CA ILE A 403 13.11 -4.99 -12.12
C ILE A 403 14.45 -4.32 -12.42
N ASP A 404 15.11 -3.83 -11.38
CA ASP A 404 16.50 -3.40 -11.40
C ASP A 404 17.33 -4.44 -10.64
N VAL A 405 18.32 -5.02 -11.29
CA VAL A 405 19.09 -6.14 -10.75
C VAL A 405 20.54 -6.09 -11.24
N PRO A 406 21.53 -6.44 -10.38
CA PRO A 406 22.90 -6.64 -10.84
C PRO A 406 22.97 -7.60 -12.04
N GLU A 407 23.80 -7.28 -13.03
CA GLU A 407 23.88 -8.01 -14.29
C GLU A 407 24.07 -9.53 -14.10
N GLU A 408 24.82 -9.93 -13.07
CA GLU A 408 25.08 -11.33 -12.72
C GLU A 408 23.82 -12.14 -12.39
N PHE A 409 22.73 -11.50 -11.90
CA PHE A 409 21.48 -12.16 -11.53
C PHE A 409 20.43 -12.08 -12.62
N SER A 410 20.61 -11.27 -13.66
CA SER A 410 19.59 -10.99 -14.69
C SER A 410 19.11 -12.27 -15.40
N GLY A 411 20.01 -13.18 -15.74
CA GLY A 411 19.70 -14.44 -16.41
C GLY A 411 18.79 -15.35 -15.57
N ALA A 412 19.08 -15.48 -14.26
CA ALA A 412 18.29 -16.30 -13.34
C ALA A 412 16.87 -15.72 -13.15
N VAL A 413 16.76 -14.39 -13.08
CA VAL A 413 15.48 -13.68 -12.96
C VAL A 413 14.63 -13.87 -14.21
N ILE A 414 15.22 -13.72 -15.41
CA ILE A 414 14.54 -13.91 -16.70
C ILE A 414 14.00 -15.33 -16.83
N GLU A 415 14.81 -16.35 -16.49
CA GLU A 415 14.38 -17.75 -16.57
C GLU A 415 13.16 -18.03 -15.66
N LYS A 416 13.21 -17.56 -14.40
CA LYS A 416 12.13 -17.76 -13.45
C LYS A 416 10.85 -17.04 -13.83
N LEU A 417 10.95 -15.81 -14.32
CA LEU A 417 9.80 -15.05 -14.81
C LEU A 417 9.18 -15.68 -16.05
N GLY A 418 10.00 -16.25 -16.96
CA GLY A 418 9.50 -16.98 -18.11
C GLY A 418 8.63 -18.18 -17.72
N LYS A 419 8.99 -18.94 -16.67
CA LYS A 419 8.18 -20.03 -16.12
C LYS A 419 6.86 -19.53 -15.54
N ARG A 420 6.81 -18.27 -15.09
CA ARG A 420 5.62 -17.60 -14.55
C ARG A 420 4.81 -16.85 -15.62
N LYS A 421 5.08 -17.09 -16.90
CA LYS A 421 4.38 -16.50 -18.06
C LYS A 421 4.63 -15.00 -18.25
N ALA A 422 5.75 -14.48 -17.75
CA ALA A 422 6.17 -13.12 -18.05
C ALA A 422 6.66 -13.00 -19.49
N GLU A 423 6.28 -11.92 -20.16
CA GLU A 423 6.73 -11.51 -21.48
C GLU A 423 7.72 -10.36 -21.33
N MET A 424 9.00 -10.59 -21.61
CA MET A 424 10.00 -9.53 -21.58
C MET A 424 9.75 -8.50 -22.67
N LYS A 425 9.75 -7.22 -22.31
CA LYS A 425 9.59 -6.08 -23.22
C LYS A 425 10.90 -5.36 -23.48
N THR A 426 11.65 -5.07 -22.40
CA THR A 426 12.87 -4.27 -22.48
C THR A 426 13.93 -4.86 -21.56
N MET A 427 15.18 -4.75 -21.99
CA MET A 427 16.37 -5.00 -21.18
C MET A 427 17.39 -3.92 -21.50
N ALA A 428 17.80 -3.14 -20.50
CA ALA A 428 18.74 -2.04 -20.67
C ALA A 428 19.68 -1.93 -19.47
N PRO A 429 20.97 -1.67 -19.69
CA PRO A 429 21.89 -1.34 -18.60
C PRO A 429 21.53 0.03 -18.02
N THR A 430 21.65 0.20 -16.69
CA THR A 430 21.39 1.47 -15.99
C THR A 430 22.65 2.26 -15.67
N GLY A 431 23.83 1.75 -16.01
CA GLY A 431 25.12 2.46 -15.89
C GLY A 431 25.99 2.02 -14.71
N ASP A 432 25.42 1.52 -13.62
CA ASP A 432 26.16 1.17 -12.38
C ASP A 432 26.34 -0.35 -12.20
N GLY A 433 26.47 -1.09 -13.29
CA GLY A 433 26.51 -2.57 -13.25
C GLY A 433 25.14 -3.20 -12.96
N GLN A 434 24.10 -2.41 -12.98
CA GLN A 434 22.72 -2.84 -12.87
C GLN A 434 22.08 -2.97 -14.26
N THR A 435 21.11 -3.87 -14.38
CA THR A 435 20.30 -4.06 -15.59
C THR A 435 18.84 -3.87 -15.23
N ARG A 436 18.15 -3.00 -15.97
CA ARG A 436 16.71 -2.83 -15.90
C ARG A 436 16.02 -3.79 -16.85
N LEU A 437 15.09 -4.56 -16.32
CA LEU A 437 14.26 -5.53 -17.04
C LEU A 437 12.80 -5.10 -16.92
N GLU A 438 12.09 -5.01 -18.03
CA GLU A 438 10.66 -4.72 -18.04
C GLU A 438 9.88 -5.90 -18.63
N PHE A 439 8.79 -6.30 -17.98
CA PHE A 439 7.94 -7.41 -18.37
C PHE A 439 6.46 -7.03 -18.31
N GLU A 440 5.66 -7.72 -19.10
CA GLU A 440 4.22 -7.89 -18.87
C GLU A 440 3.98 -9.29 -18.31
N ILE A 441 3.34 -9.40 -17.15
CA ILE A 441 3.15 -10.66 -16.44
C ILE A 441 1.72 -10.77 -15.93
N PRO A 442 1.06 -11.97 -15.99
CA PRO A 442 -0.20 -12.14 -15.29
C PRO A 442 0.00 -11.95 -13.77
N ALA A 443 -0.89 -11.17 -13.13
CA ALA A 443 -0.75 -10.81 -11.70
C ALA A 443 -0.55 -12.04 -10.80
N ARG A 444 -1.20 -13.18 -11.10
CA ARG A 444 -0.99 -14.45 -10.38
C ARG A 444 0.44 -14.99 -10.50
N GLY A 445 1.19 -14.60 -11.52
CA GLY A 445 2.61 -14.95 -11.68
C GLY A 445 3.52 -14.23 -10.68
N LEU A 446 3.06 -13.13 -10.10
CA LEU A 446 3.80 -12.38 -9.06
C LEU A 446 3.57 -12.92 -7.66
N ILE A 447 2.46 -13.64 -7.43
CA ILE A 447 2.16 -14.22 -6.11
C ILE A 447 3.31 -15.16 -5.69
N GLY A 448 3.94 -14.86 -4.54
CA GLY A 448 5.08 -15.59 -4.01
C GLY A 448 6.41 -15.40 -4.76
N PHE A 449 6.47 -14.52 -5.77
CA PHE A 449 7.72 -14.28 -6.49
C PHE A 449 8.68 -13.35 -5.75
N ARG A 450 8.16 -12.37 -5.02
CA ARG A 450 8.97 -11.34 -4.34
C ARG A 450 10.00 -11.93 -3.37
N SER A 451 9.57 -12.87 -2.51
CA SER A 451 10.47 -13.54 -1.56
C SER A 451 11.54 -14.37 -2.26
N GLN A 452 11.18 -15.02 -3.36
CA GLN A 452 12.11 -15.79 -4.18
C GLN A 452 13.13 -14.87 -4.88
N PHE A 453 12.64 -13.79 -5.48
CA PHE A 453 13.47 -12.78 -6.14
C PHE A 453 14.52 -12.18 -5.20
N LEU A 454 14.13 -11.74 -3.99
CA LEU A 454 15.05 -11.21 -3.00
C LEU A 454 16.12 -12.23 -2.58
N THR A 455 15.77 -13.51 -2.49
CA THR A 455 16.72 -14.58 -2.19
C THR A 455 17.71 -14.78 -3.33
N ASP A 456 17.22 -14.81 -4.57
CA ASP A 456 18.03 -15.04 -5.77
C ASP A 456 19.01 -13.90 -6.05
N THR A 457 18.60 -12.67 -5.73
CA THR A 457 19.40 -11.45 -5.92
C THR A 457 20.18 -11.05 -4.67
N LYS A 458 20.23 -11.91 -3.63
CA LYS A 458 20.88 -11.64 -2.33
C LYS A 458 20.40 -10.34 -1.66
N GLY A 459 19.18 -9.90 -1.99
CA GLY A 459 18.59 -8.65 -1.50
C GLY A 459 18.98 -7.39 -2.29
N GLU A 460 19.81 -7.50 -3.32
CA GLU A 460 20.29 -6.35 -4.11
C GLU A 460 19.32 -5.95 -5.23
N GLY A 461 18.38 -6.83 -5.60
CA GLY A 461 17.39 -6.54 -6.64
C GLY A 461 16.23 -5.70 -6.13
N VAL A 462 15.77 -4.78 -6.96
CA VAL A 462 14.55 -3.97 -6.74
C VAL A 462 13.47 -4.39 -7.71
N MET A 463 12.25 -4.62 -7.23
CA MET A 463 11.12 -5.06 -8.04
C MET A 463 9.90 -4.18 -7.78
N ASN A 464 9.31 -3.67 -8.85
CA ASN A 464 8.07 -2.89 -8.81
C ASN A 464 7.13 -3.37 -9.89
N HIS A 465 5.83 -3.34 -9.61
CA HIS A 465 4.81 -3.69 -10.58
C HIS A 465 3.60 -2.77 -10.48
N SER A 466 2.87 -2.64 -11.56
CA SER A 466 1.64 -1.86 -11.63
C SER A 466 0.65 -2.54 -12.57
N PHE A 467 -0.63 -2.43 -12.27
CA PHE A 467 -1.66 -2.97 -13.13
C PHE A 467 -1.60 -2.36 -14.53
N LEU A 468 -1.65 -3.20 -15.55
CA LEU A 468 -1.63 -2.80 -16.95
C LEU A 468 -3.05 -2.84 -17.55
N LYS A 469 -3.63 -4.04 -17.66
CA LYS A 469 -4.96 -4.30 -18.24
C LYS A 469 -5.37 -5.76 -18.04
N PHE A 470 -6.64 -6.06 -18.30
CA PHE A 470 -7.06 -7.44 -18.45
C PHE A 470 -6.65 -8.00 -19.83
N ARG A 471 -6.19 -9.25 -19.86
CA ARG A 471 -5.81 -9.98 -21.08
C ARG A 471 -6.35 -11.42 -21.01
N PRO A 472 -6.46 -12.13 -22.14
CA PRO A 472 -6.84 -13.53 -22.15
C PRO A 472 -5.99 -14.38 -21.19
N PHE A 473 -6.63 -15.34 -20.51
CA PHE A 473 -6.00 -16.21 -19.54
C PHE A 473 -4.81 -17.00 -20.14
N SER A 474 -3.62 -16.86 -19.58
CA SER A 474 -2.35 -17.33 -20.14
C SER A 474 -2.00 -18.81 -19.81
N GLY A 475 -2.95 -19.61 -19.28
CA GLY A 475 -2.72 -21.01 -18.90
C GLY A 475 -2.16 -21.17 -17.49
N ALA A 476 -1.70 -22.35 -17.10
CA ALA A 476 -1.20 -22.63 -15.75
C ALA A 476 0.12 -21.94 -15.47
N VAL A 477 0.28 -21.39 -14.26
CA VAL A 477 1.52 -20.87 -13.70
C VAL A 477 2.12 -21.91 -12.75
N GLU A 478 3.43 -21.99 -12.71
CA GLU A 478 4.16 -22.91 -11.83
C GLU A 478 3.81 -22.64 -10.36
N LYS A 479 3.53 -23.70 -9.61
CA LYS A 479 3.25 -23.65 -8.17
C LYS A 479 4.56 -23.67 -7.38
N ARG A 480 4.48 -23.57 -6.05
CA ARG A 480 5.61 -23.73 -5.14
C ARG A 480 6.31 -25.07 -5.39
N ASN A 481 7.63 -25.04 -5.52
CA ASN A 481 8.43 -26.23 -5.83
C ASN A 481 8.65 -27.14 -4.62
N ASN A 482 8.62 -26.59 -3.40
CA ASN A 482 8.92 -27.29 -2.16
C ASN A 482 7.63 -27.62 -1.39
N GLY A 483 7.58 -28.81 -0.78
CA GLY A 483 6.49 -29.22 0.09
C GLY A 483 6.55 -28.58 1.48
N ALA A 484 5.64 -29.01 2.35
CA ALA A 484 5.54 -28.58 3.74
C ALA A 484 6.01 -29.67 4.71
N LEU A 485 6.63 -29.25 5.83
CA LEU A 485 6.82 -30.09 7.01
C LEU A 485 5.59 -29.92 7.92
N ILE A 486 4.80 -30.96 8.07
CA ILE A 486 3.50 -30.91 8.74
C ILE A 486 3.58 -31.66 10.06
N SER A 487 3.19 -31.01 11.16
CA SER A 487 3.10 -31.67 12.46
C SER A 487 2.00 -32.77 12.45
N MET A 488 2.35 -33.96 12.89
CA MET A 488 1.42 -35.05 13.09
C MET A 488 0.92 -35.21 14.53
N GLU A 489 1.42 -34.35 15.44
CA GLU A 489 1.15 -34.45 16.88
C GLU A 489 0.77 -33.13 17.48
N ASN A 490 0.02 -33.19 18.60
CA ASN A 490 -0.30 -32.05 19.44
C ASN A 490 0.66 -31.97 20.61
N GLY A 491 1.20 -30.79 20.92
CA GLY A 491 2.10 -30.63 22.06
C GLY A 491 2.99 -29.41 21.97
N VAL A 492 4.19 -29.54 22.50
CA VAL A 492 5.21 -28.47 22.52
C VAL A 492 6.43 -28.97 21.78
N ALA A 493 6.91 -28.20 20.80
CA ALA A 493 8.07 -28.55 20.00
C ALA A 493 9.34 -28.62 20.86
N LEU A 494 10.11 -29.69 20.74
CA LEU A 494 11.32 -29.95 21.49
C LEU A 494 12.57 -29.68 20.64
N GLY A 495 13.60 -29.04 21.24
CA GLY A 495 14.85 -28.73 20.56
C GLY A 495 15.51 -29.94 19.92
N TYR A 496 15.47 -31.11 20.58
CA TYR A 496 16.02 -32.37 20.04
C TYR A 496 15.30 -32.81 18.73
N SER A 497 13.98 -32.70 18.71
CA SER A 497 13.22 -33.05 17.50
C SER A 497 13.47 -32.07 16.37
N LEU A 498 13.48 -30.76 16.67
CA LEU A 498 13.73 -29.72 15.67
C LEU A 498 15.15 -29.83 15.09
N PHE A 499 16.14 -30.24 15.90
CA PHE A 499 17.51 -30.48 15.44
C PHE A 499 17.55 -31.57 14.34
N ASN A 500 16.82 -32.66 14.52
CA ASN A 500 16.74 -33.70 13.50
C ASN A 500 15.89 -33.29 12.28
N LEU A 501 14.91 -32.40 12.47
CA LEU A 501 14.02 -31.94 11.40
C LEU A 501 14.65 -30.86 10.51
N GLN A 502 15.61 -30.07 11.01
CA GLN A 502 16.30 -29.06 10.21
C GLN A 502 17.08 -29.64 9.03
N GLU A 503 17.44 -30.93 9.07
CA GLU A 503 18.04 -31.63 7.92
C GLU A 503 17.03 -31.91 6.79
N ARG A 504 15.72 -31.83 7.08
CA ARG A 504 14.65 -32.06 6.12
C ARG A 504 14.19 -30.80 5.41
N GLY A 505 14.56 -29.62 5.93
CA GLY A 505 14.15 -28.35 5.36
C GLY A 505 14.33 -27.18 6.30
N VAL A 506 13.68 -26.06 5.98
CA VAL A 506 13.74 -24.81 6.74
C VAL A 506 12.61 -24.73 7.73
N LEU A 507 12.90 -24.63 9.02
CA LEU A 507 11.89 -24.54 10.07
C LEU A 507 11.30 -23.12 10.17
N PHE A 508 10.03 -23.03 10.59
CA PHE A 508 9.32 -21.77 10.84
C PHE A 508 9.10 -21.52 12.35
N ILE A 509 9.33 -22.53 13.18
CA ILE A 509 9.05 -22.51 14.62
C ILE A 509 10.34 -22.66 15.44
N GLU A 510 10.30 -22.13 16.67
CA GLU A 510 11.33 -22.25 17.69
C GLU A 510 11.01 -23.40 18.67
N PRO A 511 11.99 -23.90 19.44
CA PRO A 511 11.71 -24.76 20.60
C PRO A 511 10.69 -24.11 21.53
N GLN A 512 9.89 -24.91 22.21
CA GLN A 512 8.80 -24.53 23.10
C GLN A 512 7.55 -23.93 22.39
N THR A 513 7.53 -23.89 21.07
CA THR A 513 6.32 -23.50 20.31
C THR A 513 5.23 -24.58 20.47
N LYS A 514 4.00 -24.16 20.80
CA LYS A 514 2.83 -25.05 20.77
C LYS A 514 2.51 -25.45 19.33
N VAL A 515 2.38 -26.74 19.09
CA VAL A 515 2.08 -27.32 17.79
C VAL A 515 0.86 -28.25 17.88
N TYR A 516 0.21 -28.46 16.74
CA TYR A 516 -0.92 -29.34 16.63
C TYR A 516 -0.91 -30.08 15.28
N THR A 517 -1.64 -31.16 15.18
CA THR A 517 -1.78 -31.99 13.97
C THR A 517 -2.28 -31.13 12.80
N GLY A 518 -1.58 -31.16 11.68
CA GLY A 518 -1.89 -30.37 10.50
C GLY A 518 -1.27 -28.95 10.49
N MET A 519 -0.63 -28.51 11.57
CA MET A 519 0.16 -27.28 11.58
C MET A 519 1.42 -27.45 10.74
N ILE A 520 1.73 -26.47 9.89
CA ILE A 520 2.96 -26.44 9.09
C ILE A 520 4.04 -25.79 9.92
N ILE A 521 5.12 -26.54 10.15
CA ILE A 521 6.23 -26.11 11.01
C ILE A 521 7.50 -25.78 10.23
N GLY A 522 7.47 -25.96 8.91
CA GLY A 522 8.62 -25.66 8.04
C GLY A 522 8.34 -25.97 6.58
N GLU A 523 9.28 -25.55 5.73
CA GLU A 523 9.33 -25.87 4.31
C GLU A 523 10.19 -27.11 4.09
N HIS A 524 9.67 -28.11 3.41
CA HIS A 524 10.41 -29.33 3.07
C HIS A 524 11.40 -29.04 1.93
N SER A 525 12.56 -29.66 1.94
CA SER A 525 13.57 -29.53 0.87
C SER A 525 13.19 -30.26 -0.43
N ARG A 526 12.09 -31.02 -0.43
CA ARG A 526 11.58 -31.80 -1.58
C ARG A 526 10.17 -31.32 -1.97
N PRO A 527 9.70 -31.60 -3.19
CA PRO A 527 8.39 -31.14 -3.65
C PRO A 527 7.18 -31.71 -2.89
N ASN A 528 7.32 -32.83 -2.22
CA ASN A 528 6.23 -33.48 -1.49
C ASN A 528 6.13 -32.99 -0.05
N ASP A 529 4.92 -32.93 0.46
CA ASP A 529 4.67 -32.73 1.88
C ASP A 529 5.17 -33.90 2.72
N LEU A 530 5.61 -33.61 3.93
CA LEU A 530 6.13 -34.59 4.88
C LEU A 530 5.51 -34.40 6.25
N ASP A 531 4.76 -35.42 6.72
CA ASP A 531 4.27 -35.49 8.09
C ASP A 531 5.43 -35.80 9.04
N VAL A 532 5.62 -34.99 10.08
CA VAL A 532 6.76 -35.06 11.01
C VAL A 532 6.31 -34.97 12.47
N ASN A 533 7.13 -35.47 13.39
CA ASN A 533 6.84 -35.38 14.83
C ASN A 533 7.81 -34.36 15.50
N PRO A 534 7.36 -33.11 15.79
CA PRO A 534 8.20 -32.09 16.41
C PRO A 534 8.30 -32.20 17.94
N ILE A 535 7.55 -33.12 18.58
CA ILE A 535 7.48 -33.26 20.05
C ILE A 535 8.27 -34.46 20.56
N LYS A 536 8.96 -35.21 19.68
CA LYS A 536 9.66 -36.43 20.06
C LYS A 536 10.89 -36.09 20.91
N GLY A 537 10.90 -36.54 22.16
CA GLY A 537 12.03 -36.41 23.07
C GLY A 537 13.19 -37.37 22.72
N LYS A 538 14.36 -37.10 23.28
CA LYS A 538 15.51 -37.99 23.22
C LYS A 538 15.18 -39.25 24.05
N ASN A 539 15.25 -40.44 23.44
CA ASN A 539 15.16 -41.68 24.20
C ASN A 539 16.42 -41.83 25.07
N LEU A 540 16.24 -41.88 26.36
CA LEU A 540 17.34 -42.14 27.30
C LEU A 540 17.81 -43.58 27.12
N THR A 541 18.87 -43.76 26.33
CA THR A 541 19.56 -45.04 26.16
C THR A 541 20.88 -44.97 26.88
N ASN A 542 21.03 -45.65 28.03
CA ASN A 542 22.20 -45.88 28.84
C ASN A 542 22.77 -44.74 29.70
N VAL A 543 22.87 -45.03 31.00
CA VAL A 543 23.36 -44.20 32.10
C VAL A 543 24.85 -43.79 31.94
N ARG A 544 25.60 -44.44 31.05
CA ARG A 544 27.07 -44.19 30.89
C ARG A 544 27.44 -43.06 29.93
N ALA A 545 26.52 -42.48 29.21
CA ALA A 545 26.77 -41.41 28.24
C ALA A 545 26.23 -40.02 28.68
N SER A 546 25.82 -39.87 29.92
CA SER A 546 25.22 -38.61 30.43
C SER A 546 26.16 -37.43 30.59
N GLY A 547 27.46 -37.59 30.30
CA GLY A 547 28.48 -36.56 30.45
C GLY A 547 28.93 -35.86 29.17
N SER A 548 28.46 -36.27 27.99
CA SER A 548 28.90 -35.70 26.70
C SER A 548 27.71 -35.38 25.79
N ASP A 549 26.73 -34.63 26.30
CA ASP A 549 25.71 -34.05 25.42
C ASP A 549 26.31 -32.85 24.70
N ASP A 550 26.69 -33.02 23.44
CA ASP A 550 27.00 -31.89 22.57
C ASP A 550 25.84 -30.91 22.55
N ALA A 551 26.16 -29.62 22.71
CA ALA A 551 25.16 -28.57 22.68
C ALA A 551 24.40 -28.62 21.34
N ILE A 552 23.08 -28.77 21.40
CA ILE A 552 22.20 -28.76 20.22
C ILE A 552 22.28 -27.39 19.57
N LYS A 553 22.86 -27.29 18.37
CA LYS A 553 22.89 -26.06 17.58
C LYS A 553 21.73 -26.11 16.58
N LEU A 554 20.73 -25.25 16.79
CA LEU A 554 19.64 -25.05 15.86
C LEU A 554 19.97 -23.89 14.93
N VAL A 555 19.67 -24.05 13.64
CA VAL A 555 19.62 -22.96 12.68
C VAL A 555 18.43 -22.08 13.05
N PRO A 556 18.60 -20.74 13.11
CA PRO A 556 17.47 -19.85 13.39
C PRO A 556 16.31 -20.10 12.42
N PRO A 557 15.08 -20.25 12.89
CA PRO A 557 13.95 -20.50 12.03
C PRO A 557 13.60 -19.27 11.18
N ARG A 558 13.05 -19.51 9.99
CA ARG A 558 12.48 -18.46 9.15
C ARG A 558 11.18 -17.97 9.76
N LYS A 559 11.19 -16.80 10.43
CA LYS A 559 9.97 -16.19 10.93
C LYS A 559 9.09 -15.72 9.77
N LEU A 560 7.85 -16.15 9.77
CA LEU A 560 6.87 -15.76 8.77
C LEU A 560 6.15 -14.49 9.24
N SER A 561 6.34 -13.36 8.51
CA SER A 561 5.38 -12.25 8.58
C SER A 561 4.08 -12.66 7.90
N LEU A 562 3.02 -11.88 8.08
CA LEU A 562 1.74 -12.15 7.44
C LEU A 562 1.86 -12.21 5.91
N GLU A 563 2.60 -11.27 5.31
CA GLU A 563 2.87 -11.22 3.86
C GLU A 563 3.59 -12.50 3.39
N ARG A 564 4.69 -12.84 4.05
CA ARG A 564 5.46 -14.04 3.69
C ARG A 564 4.66 -15.33 3.85
N ALA A 565 3.76 -15.38 4.83
CA ALA A 565 2.88 -16.52 5.02
C ALA A 565 1.86 -16.64 3.86
N LEU A 566 1.24 -15.52 3.46
CA LEU A 566 0.29 -15.48 2.34
C LEU A 566 0.96 -15.80 0.99
N GLU A 567 2.16 -15.26 0.75
CA GLU A 567 2.96 -15.57 -0.44
C GLU A 567 3.35 -17.07 -0.50
N TRP A 568 3.56 -17.69 0.66
CA TRP A 568 4.09 -19.06 0.75
C TRP A 568 3.02 -20.13 0.61
N ILE A 569 1.80 -19.90 1.12
CA ILE A 569 0.73 -20.92 1.16
C ILE A 569 0.21 -21.33 -0.21
N GLU A 570 -0.22 -22.61 -0.30
CA GLU A 570 -0.94 -23.18 -1.43
C GLU A 570 -2.45 -23.26 -1.18
N GLU A 571 -3.23 -23.70 -2.19
CA GLU A 571 -4.70 -23.74 -2.17
C GLU A 571 -5.30 -24.56 -1.03
N ASP A 572 -4.58 -25.59 -0.55
CA ASP A 572 -4.99 -26.48 0.54
C ASP A 572 -4.44 -26.04 1.91
N GLU A 573 -3.88 -24.85 1.99
CA GLU A 573 -3.27 -24.27 3.17
C GLU A 573 -3.99 -23.00 3.61
N LEU A 574 -3.84 -22.64 4.88
CA LEU A 574 -4.41 -21.44 5.49
C LEU A 574 -3.36 -20.77 6.38
N VAL A 575 -3.44 -19.45 6.47
CA VAL A 575 -2.72 -18.66 7.48
C VAL A 575 -3.67 -18.38 8.65
N GLU A 576 -3.31 -18.81 9.85
CA GLU A 576 -3.95 -18.38 11.09
C GLU A 576 -3.34 -17.07 11.55
N VAL A 577 -4.16 -16.06 11.66
CA VAL A 577 -3.78 -14.71 12.08
C VAL A 577 -4.36 -14.47 13.47
N THR A 578 -3.49 -14.20 14.44
CA THR A 578 -3.88 -13.90 15.81
C THR A 578 -3.14 -12.65 16.29
N PRO A 579 -3.55 -11.99 17.36
CA PRO A 579 -2.82 -10.83 17.92
C PRO A 579 -1.35 -11.11 18.22
N VAL A 580 -1.01 -12.35 18.58
CA VAL A 580 0.32 -12.76 19.02
C VAL A 580 1.12 -13.45 17.92
N ASN A 581 0.47 -14.34 17.15
CA ASN A 581 1.14 -15.25 16.24
C ASN A 581 0.56 -15.22 14.81
N VAL A 582 1.42 -15.50 13.85
CA VAL A 582 1.05 -15.89 12.48
C VAL A 582 1.51 -17.33 12.29
N ARG A 583 0.56 -18.26 12.05
CA ARG A 583 0.83 -19.68 11.86
C ARG A 583 0.31 -20.12 10.50
N VAL A 584 0.93 -21.15 9.94
CA VAL A 584 0.47 -21.76 8.70
C VAL A 584 -0.02 -23.18 8.99
N ARG A 585 -1.13 -23.59 8.40
CA ARG A 585 -1.67 -24.92 8.57
C ARG A 585 -2.30 -25.48 7.30
N LYS A 586 -2.49 -26.78 7.26
CA LYS A 586 -3.34 -27.39 6.24
C LYS A 586 -4.82 -27.05 6.49
N ARG A 587 -5.58 -26.92 5.42
CA ARG A 587 -7.04 -26.72 5.49
C ARG A 587 -7.72 -27.90 6.18
N TYR A 588 -7.31 -29.13 5.83
CA TYR A 588 -7.74 -30.36 6.47
C TYR A 588 -6.63 -30.83 7.41
N LEU A 589 -6.90 -30.79 8.71
CA LEU A 589 -5.89 -31.10 9.73
C LEU A 589 -5.60 -32.63 9.79
N ASP A 590 -6.62 -33.46 9.62
CA ASP A 590 -6.48 -34.89 9.65
C ASP A 590 -5.78 -35.44 8.39
N PRO A 591 -4.71 -36.28 8.54
CA PRO A 591 -3.96 -36.82 7.42
C PRO A 591 -4.81 -37.71 6.48
N THR A 592 -5.83 -38.41 7.02
CA THR A 592 -6.71 -39.27 6.22
C THR A 592 -7.63 -38.45 5.35
N GLN A 593 -8.14 -37.33 5.88
CA GLN A 593 -8.94 -36.39 5.10
C GLN A 593 -8.10 -35.74 3.99
N ARG A 594 -6.86 -35.33 4.26
CA ARG A 594 -5.96 -34.78 3.23
C ARG A 594 -5.81 -35.73 2.06
N LYS A 595 -5.44 -36.99 2.33
CA LYS A 595 -5.29 -38.02 1.29
C LYS A 595 -6.57 -38.31 0.50
N ARG A 596 -7.74 -38.21 1.14
CA ARG A 596 -9.04 -38.35 0.45
C ARG A 596 -9.28 -37.19 -0.53
N MET A 597 -9.01 -35.97 -0.09
CA MET A 597 -9.22 -34.77 -0.91
C MET A 597 -8.24 -34.67 -2.07
N GLU A 598 -6.98 -35.11 -1.90
CA GLU A 598 -6.00 -35.22 -2.98
C GLU A 598 -6.47 -36.19 -4.07
N LYS A 599 -6.96 -37.36 -3.66
CA LYS A 599 -7.53 -38.38 -4.60
C LYS A 599 -8.80 -37.91 -5.30
N ALA A 600 -9.57 -36.99 -4.73
CA ALA A 600 -10.77 -36.46 -5.35
C ALA A 600 -10.46 -35.32 -6.37
N LYS A 601 -9.26 -34.72 -6.30
CA LYS A 601 -8.79 -33.69 -7.22
C LYS A 601 -8.00 -34.26 -8.42
N SER A 602 -7.44 -35.46 -8.29
CA SER A 602 -6.76 -36.21 -9.37
C SER A 602 -7.80 -37.02 -10.20
#